data_c2f124458293d244d0d941e06eb3e3bd
#
_entry.id   c2f124458293d244d0d941e06eb3e3bd
#
_cell.length_a   1.000
_cell.length_b   1.000
_cell.length_c   1.000
_cell.angle_alpha   90.00
_cell.angle_beta   90.00
_cell.angle_gamma   90.00
#
_symmetry.space_group_name_H-M   'P 1'
#
loop_
_entity.id
_entity.type
_entity.pdbx_description
1 polymer ?
#
loop_
_entity_poly.entity_id
_entity_poly.type
_entity_poly.pdbx_seq_one_letter_code
_entity_poly.pdbx_strand_id
1 'polypeptide(L)'
;MQTLPVVTQRKLIDVKGINGQPVFTYYQQLVNLLQRDAGQPPLAPFFAEPVVNPLKGEIAWSTKLSGEVRSFEALSPTEKINVAQKLSANCQRVRALARQISGDGASSASAHGAQALLAMLSTPDALNSVFVVGDQLVIAQWGCMPYGDKSTDFDLDTRFAQAWRPAEKIVATHKAKSDLSEKQSGAAVLPWLILLVLFLLLLAGLTNRQWIGFVTTSVSAQEETALRAR
;
A
#
# COMPACT_ATOMS: atom_id res chain seq x y z
N MET A 1 -9.94 24.95 8.26
CA MET A 1 -8.55 24.84 7.84
C MET A 1 -7.69 24.75 9.07
N GLN A 2 -6.80 23.77 9.14
CA GLN A 2 -5.99 23.47 10.32
C GLN A 2 -4.51 23.67 9.97
N THR A 3 -3.76 24.39 10.82
CA THR A 3 -2.33 24.63 10.61
C THR A 3 -1.55 23.47 11.19
N LEU A 4 -0.55 22.98 10.41
CA LEU A 4 0.39 21.98 10.87
C LEU A 4 1.47 22.59 11.75
N PRO A 5 2.04 21.86 12.72
CA PRO A 5 3.01 22.38 13.70
C PRO A 5 4.43 22.48 13.08
N VAL A 6 4.53 22.86 11.82
CA VAL A 6 5.80 23.05 11.11
C VAL A 6 5.77 24.35 10.30
N VAL A 7 6.81 25.13 10.44
CA VAL A 7 7.03 26.37 9.69
C VAL A 7 8.38 26.26 8.99
N THR A 8 8.39 26.58 7.71
CA THR A 8 9.60 26.53 6.90
C THR A 8 10.18 27.94 6.75
N GLN A 9 11.43 28.14 7.19
CA GLN A 9 12.15 29.40 7.01
C GLN A 9 12.79 29.43 5.61
N ARG A 10 12.38 30.38 4.78
CA ARG A 10 12.86 30.49 3.38
C ARG A 10 14.38 30.63 3.25
N LYS A 11 15.03 31.23 4.24
CA LYS A 11 16.52 31.39 4.26
C LYS A 11 17.26 30.06 4.47
N LEU A 12 16.57 29.00 4.93
CA LEU A 12 17.16 27.68 5.22
C LEU A 12 16.88 26.67 4.14
N ILE A 13 16.12 27.05 3.11
CA ILE A 13 15.69 26.16 2.06
C ILE A 13 15.86 26.77 0.68
N ASP A 14 16.12 25.89 -0.29
CA ASP A 14 15.87 26.16 -1.70
C ASP A 14 14.51 25.58 -2.08
N VAL A 15 13.80 26.25 -2.98
CA VAL A 15 12.51 25.79 -3.47
C VAL A 15 12.65 25.31 -4.89
N LYS A 16 12.10 24.13 -5.19
CA LYS A 16 12.04 23.64 -6.58
C LYS A 16 11.33 24.65 -7.46
N GLY A 17 12.00 25.07 -8.51
CA GLY A 17 11.49 26.03 -9.49
C GLY A 17 10.88 25.33 -10.69
N ILE A 18 9.73 25.84 -11.15
CA ILE A 18 9.10 25.46 -12.41
C ILE A 18 8.92 26.78 -13.20
N ASN A 19 9.52 26.87 -14.39
CA ASN A 19 9.51 28.12 -15.19
C ASN A 19 9.95 29.37 -14.40
N GLY A 20 10.96 29.23 -13.55
CA GLY A 20 11.50 30.33 -12.73
C GLY A 20 10.62 30.73 -11.54
N GLN A 21 9.53 30.05 -11.28
CA GLN A 21 8.66 30.29 -10.12
C GLN A 21 8.73 29.13 -9.12
N PRO A 22 8.62 29.40 -7.82
CA PRO A 22 8.52 28.35 -6.81
C PRO A 22 7.34 27.41 -7.07
N VAL A 23 7.56 26.09 -6.97
CA VAL A 23 6.53 25.09 -7.28
C VAL A 23 5.24 25.25 -6.46
N PHE A 24 5.32 25.73 -5.24
CA PHE A 24 4.17 25.94 -4.38
C PHE A 24 3.24 27.08 -4.85
N THR A 25 3.69 27.98 -5.74
CA THR A 25 2.81 28.99 -6.36
C THR A 25 1.75 28.36 -7.26
N TYR A 26 2.01 27.13 -7.72
CA TYR A 26 1.07 26.36 -8.55
C TYR A 26 0.15 25.44 -7.74
N TYR A 27 0.12 25.55 -6.41
CA TYR A 27 -0.60 24.60 -5.54
C TYR A 27 -2.01 24.27 -6.00
N GLN A 28 -2.83 25.29 -6.30
CA GLN A 28 -4.22 25.05 -6.73
C GLN A 28 -4.30 24.26 -8.06
N GLN A 29 -3.39 24.53 -8.99
CA GLN A 29 -3.32 23.80 -10.25
C GLN A 29 -2.88 22.35 -10.02
N LEU A 30 -1.92 22.14 -9.10
CA LEU A 30 -1.44 20.81 -8.71
C LEU A 30 -2.53 19.99 -8.00
N VAL A 31 -3.31 20.61 -7.13
CA VAL A 31 -4.51 19.99 -6.53
C VAL A 31 -5.48 19.51 -7.61
N ASN A 32 -5.76 20.34 -8.63
CA ASN A 32 -6.63 19.95 -9.74
C ASN A 32 -6.05 18.78 -10.56
N LEU A 33 -4.73 18.69 -10.70
CA LEU A 33 -4.08 17.55 -11.35
C LEU A 33 -4.18 16.29 -10.47
N LEU A 34 -3.92 16.40 -9.17
CA LEU A 34 -4.01 15.29 -8.22
C LEU A 34 -5.44 14.71 -8.11
N GLN A 35 -6.48 15.52 -8.37
CA GLN A 35 -7.86 15.05 -8.42
C GLN A 35 -8.16 14.15 -9.62
N ARG A 36 -7.30 14.13 -10.66
CA ARG A 36 -7.44 13.22 -11.81
C ARG A 36 -7.04 11.79 -11.49
N ASP A 37 -6.34 11.57 -10.39
CA ASP A 37 -6.03 10.23 -9.93
C ASP A 37 -7.29 9.54 -9.39
N ALA A 38 -7.65 8.41 -10.00
CA ALA A 38 -8.87 7.66 -9.66
C ALA A 38 -8.71 6.77 -8.40
N GLY A 39 -7.52 6.72 -7.80
CA GLY A 39 -7.23 5.88 -6.64
C GLY A 39 -7.87 6.40 -5.35
N GLN A 40 -8.06 5.49 -4.41
CA GLN A 40 -8.57 5.82 -3.08
C GLN A 40 -7.50 5.53 -2.01
N PRO A 41 -7.38 6.39 -0.98
CA PRO A 41 -8.02 7.71 -0.81
C PRO A 41 -7.52 8.72 -1.84
N PRO A 42 -8.23 9.86 -2.06
CA PRO A 42 -7.80 10.91 -2.99
C PRO A 42 -6.39 11.43 -2.67
N LEU A 43 -5.60 11.76 -3.71
CA LEU A 43 -4.24 12.28 -3.54
C LEU A 43 -4.18 13.76 -3.15
N ALA A 44 -5.20 14.56 -3.47
CA ALA A 44 -5.16 16.00 -3.22
C ALA A 44 -4.92 16.36 -1.72
N PRO A 45 -5.56 15.70 -0.73
CA PRO A 45 -5.31 15.96 0.68
C PRO A 45 -3.93 15.49 1.20
N PHE A 46 -3.21 14.70 0.40
CA PHE A 46 -1.89 14.20 0.77
C PHE A 46 -0.84 15.31 0.91
N PHE A 47 -1.03 16.45 0.24
CA PHE A 47 -0.13 17.59 0.31
C PHE A 47 -0.76 18.76 1.04
N ALA A 48 -0.07 19.26 2.07
CA ALA A 48 -0.49 20.44 2.81
C ALA A 48 -0.49 21.69 1.92
N GLU A 49 -1.39 22.62 2.17
CA GLU A 49 -1.45 23.91 1.49
C GLU A 49 -0.39 24.86 2.05
N PRO A 50 0.49 25.41 1.20
CA PRO A 50 1.50 26.37 1.62
C PRO A 50 0.89 27.76 1.82
N VAL A 51 1.12 28.37 2.97
CA VAL A 51 0.74 29.74 3.29
C VAL A 51 2.00 30.59 3.43
N VAL A 52 2.34 31.32 2.38
CA VAL A 52 3.57 32.11 2.32
C VAL A 52 3.36 33.43 3.07
N ASN A 53 4.22 33.72 4.04
CA ASN A 53 4.34 35.02 4.68
C ASN A 53 5.60 35.74 4.17
N PRO A 54 5.46 36.65 3.19
CA PRO A 54 6.63 37.29 2.59
C PRO A 54 7.34 38.23 3.57
N LEU A 55 6.64 38.85 4.54
CA LEU A 55 7.22 39.78 5.51
C LEU A 55 8.13 39.06 6.52
N LYS A 56 7.77 37.83 6.90
CA LYS A 56 8.56 37.00 7.82
C LYS A 56 9.56 36.09 7.08
N GLY A 57 9.41 35.94 5.77
CA GLY A 57 10.19 34.96 5.01
C GLY A 57 9.86 33.51 5.40
N GLU A 58 8.61 33.24 5.75
CA GLU A 58 8.14 31.97 6.28
C GLU A 58 7.09 31.34 5.37
N ILE A 59 7.02 30.00 5.38
CA ILE A 59 5.94 29.23 4.80
C ILE A 59 5.30 28.41 5.92
N ALA A 60 4.07 28.71 6.27
CA ALA A 60 3.24 27.87 7.13
C ALA A 60 2.51 26.85 6.28
N TRP A 61 2.20 25.71 6.85
CA TRP A 61 1.55 24.59 6.16
C TRP A 61 0.22 24.31 6.81
N SER A 62 -0.81 24.11 5.99
CA SER A 62 -2.16 23.90 6.50
C SER A 62 -2.88 22.82 5.69
N THR A 63 -3.95 22.27 6.28
CA THR A 63 -4.79 21.26 5.64
C THR A 63 -6.27 21.55 5.88
N LYS A 64 -7.11 21.09 4.95
CA LYS A 64 -8.58 21.11 5.09
C LYS A 64 -9.11 19.89 5.85
N LEU A 65 -8.25 18.90 6.12
CA LEU A 65 -8.63 17.76 6.93
C LEU A 65 -8.93 18.20 8.37
N SER A 66 -9.83 17.50 9.03
CA SER A 66 -10.16 17.65 10.43
C SER A 66 -9.71 16.43 11.23
N GLY A 67 -9.38 16.64 12.49
CA GLY A 67 -8.93 15.59 13.39
C GLY A 67 -7.67 15.98 14.13
N GLU A 68 -7.17 15.07 14.97
CA GLU A 68 -5.92 15.27 15.70
C GLU A 68 -4.74 15.28 14.73
N VAL A 69 -3.83 16.24 14.90
CA VAL A 69 -2.57 16.31 14.14
C VAL A 69 -1.49 15.62 14.96
N ARG A 70 -0.90 14.58 14.39
CA ARG A 70 0.22 13.85 15.00
C ARG A 70 1.41 13.83 14.05
N SER A 71 2.60 14.17 14.55
CA SER A 71 3.84 14.01 13.80
C SER A 71 4.21 12.54 13.65
N PHE A 72 5.00 12.20 12.64
CA PHE A 72 5.50 10.83 12.46
C PHE A 72 6.22 10.29 13.71
N GLU A 73 6.98 11.13 14.39
CA GLU A 73 7.71 10.74 15.61
C GLU A 73 6.80 10.29 16.74
N ALA A 74 5.63 10.92 16.88
CA ALA A 74 4.65 10.64 17.93
C ALA A 74 3.85 9.35 17.72
N LEU A 75 3.99 8.70 16.56
CA LEU A 75 3.26 7.48 16.22
C LEU A 75 3.87 6.25 16.90
N SER A 76 3.03 5.28 17.20
CA SER A 76 3.45 3.95 17.63
C SER A 76 4.23 3.22 16.53
N PRO A 77 5.03 2.20 16.86
CA PRO A 77 5.79 1.43 15.86
C PRO A 77 4.92 0.83 14.76
N THR A 78 3.75 0.32 15.09
CA THR A 78 2.80 -0.25 14.11
C THR A 78 2.22 0.83 13.18
N GLU A 79 1.85 1.99 13.74
CA GLU A 79 1.38 3.11 12.94
C GLU A 79 2.46 3.64 12.00
N LYS A 80 3.72 3.71 12.45
CA LYS A 80 4.87 4.10 11.62
C LYS A 80 5.04 3.20 10.41
N ILE A 81 4.88 1.88 10.57
CA ILE A 81 4.94 0.93 9.46
C ILE A 81 3.81 1.20 8.47
N ASN A 82 2.58 1.38 8.95
CA ASN A 82 1.43 1.67 8.11
C ASN A 82 1.58 3.01 7.35
N VAL A 83 2.12 4.03 8.02
CA VAL A 83 2.41 5.34 7.42
C VAL A 83 3.46 5.20 6.33
N ALA A 84 4.55 4.46 6.55
CA ALA A 84 5.59 4.23 5.56
C ALA A 84 5.03 3.56 4.30
N GLN A 85 4.18 2.55 4.46
CA GLN A 85 3.53 1.87 3.33
C GLN A 85 2.60 2.81 2.55
N LYS A 86 1.76 3.59 3.25
CA LYS A 86 0.87 4.58 2.64
C LYS A 86 1.66 5.69 1.93
N LEU A 87 2.77 6.14 2.53
CA LEU A 87 3.66 7.14 1.94
C LEU A 87 4.21 6.65 0.60
N SER A 88 4.84 5.48 0.59
CA SER A 88 5.42 4.88 -0.62
C SER A 88 4.35 4.68 -1.70
N ALA A 89 3.20 4.14 -1.36
CA ALA A 89 2.09 3.96 -2.29
C ALA A 89 1.61 5.28 -2.90
N ASN A 90 1.44 6.34 -2.09
CA ASN A 90 1.01 7.65 -2.58
C ASN A 90 2.09 8.29 -3.46
N CYS A 91 3.38 8.21 -3.12
CA CYS A 91 4.47 8.67 -3.95
C CYS A 91 4.49 7.97 -5.31
N GLN A 92 4.26 6.65 -5.35
CA GLN A 92 4.14 5.89 -6.60
C GLN A 92 2.96 6.35 -7.45
N ARG A 93 1.80 6.62 -6.84
CA ARG A 93 0.62 7.16 -7.54
C ARG A 93 0.89 8.54 -8.15
N VAL A 94 1.55 9.43 -7.42
CA VAL A 94 1.97 10.76 -7.96
C VAL A 94 2.89 10.59 -9.16
N ARG A 95 3.88 9.69 -9.08
CA ARG A 95 4.78 9.40 -10.20
C ARG A 95 4.04 8.79 -11.40
N ALA A 96 3.07 7.91 -11.15
CA ALA A 96 2.24 7.32 -12.21
C ALA A 96 1.39 8.39 -12.90
N LEU A 97 0.76 9.28 -12.14
CA LEU A 97 -0.01 10.41 -12.66
C LEU A 97 0.87 11.36 -13.49
N ALA A 98 2.07 11.70 -13.01
CA ALA A 98 3.02 12.53 -13.75
C ALA A 98 3.40 11.89 -15.09
N ARG A 99 3.68 10.58 -15.13
CA ARG A 99 3.96 9.84 -16.37
C ARG A 99 2.76 9.85 -17.32
N GLN A 100 1.56 9.65 -16.80
CA GLN A 100 0.34 9.69 -17.60
C GLN A 100 0.13 11.06 -18.26
N ILE A 101 0.41 12.16 -17.54
CA ILE A 101 0.26 13.53 -18.03
C ILE A 101 1.34 13.88 -19.06
N SER A 102 2.56 13.35 -18.90
CA SER A 102 3.71 13.60 -19.79
C SER A 102 3.86 12.59 -20.92
N GLY A 103 2.87 11.74 -21.19
CA GLY A 103 2.91 10.73 -22.25
C GLY A 103 3.10 11.29 -23.66
N ASP A 104 3.24 10.39 -24.63
CA ASP A 104 3.54 10.75 -26.02
C ASP A 104 2.55 11.76 -26.59
N GLY A 105 3.07 12.85 -27.18
CA GLY A 105 2.25 13.96 -27.71
C GLY A 105 1.78 14.96 -26.66
N ALA A 106 2.27 14.88 -25.41
CA ALA A 106 1.91 15.84 -24.38
C ALA A 106 2.30 17.29 -24.77
N SER A 107 1.43 18.24 -24.46
CA SER A 107 1.73 19.66 -24.62
C SER A 107 2.84 20.10 -23.65
N SER A 108 3.51 21.22 -23.94
CA SER A 108 4.48 21.80 -23.01
C SER A 108 3.86 22.10 -21.64
N ALA A 109 2.61 22.51 -21.58
CA ALA A 109 1.88 22.74 -20.34
C ALA A 109 1.69 21.43 -19.54
N SER A 110 1.40 20.32 -20.22
CA SER A 110 1.30 18.99 -19.59
C SER A 110 2.65 18.53 -19.05
N ALA A 111 3.72 18.72 -19.81
CA ALA A 111 5.09 18.40 -19.36
C ALA A 111 5.48 19.21 -18.11
N HIS A 112 5.18 20.52 -18.07
CA HIS A 112 5.41 21.34 -16.87
C HIS A 112 4.55 20.89 -15.68
N GLY A 113 3.30 20.51 -15.90
CA GLY A 113 2.43 19.94 -14.87
C GLY A 113 3.00 18.66 -14.28
N ALA A 114 3.49 17.74 -15.12
CA ALA A 114 4.15 16.51 -14.69
C ALA A 114 5.43 16.79 -13.90
N GLN A 115 6.26 17.70 -14.37
CA GLN A 115 7.49 18.13 -13.67
C GLN A 115 7.14 18.73 -12.30
N ALA A 116 6.09 19.54 -12.20
CA ALA A 116 5.65 20.15 -10.96
C ALA A 116 5.13 19.10 -9.97
N LEU A 117 4.38 18.08 -10.43
CA LEU A 117 3.98 16.95 -9.58
C LEU A 117 5.18 16.18 -9.01
N LEU A 118 6.20 15.93 -9.83
CA LEU A 118 7.43 15.28 -9.35
C LEU A 118 8.19 16.17 -8.36
N ALA A 119 8.20 17.48 -8.56
CA ALA A 119 8.82 18.43 -7.63
C ALA A 119 8.13 18.42 -6.25
N MET A 120 6.84 18.12 -6.16
CA MET A 120 6.13 17.97 -4.88
C MET A 120 6.69 16.80 -4.02
N LEU A 121 7.35 15.83 -4.64
CA LEU A 121 7.97 14.72 -3.92
C LEU A 121 9.34 15.07 -3.31
N SER A 122 9.75 16.33 -3.35
CA SER A 122 10.99 16.79 -2.70
C SER A 122 10.68 17.38 -1.33
N THR A 123 11.52 17.08 -0.34
CA THR A 123 11.41 17.64 1.02
C THR A 123 12.78 17.80 1.66
N PRO A 124 13.01 18.85 2.47
CA PRO A 124 14.29 19.04 3.16
C PRO A 124 14.48 18.03 4.29
N ASP A 125 13.42 17.63 4.95
CA ASP A 125 13.42 16.67 6.07
C ASP A 125 12.25 15.71 5.93
N ALA A 126 12.56 14.48 5.56
CA ALA A 126 11.53 13.48 5.25
C ALA A 126 10.70 13.06 6.47
N LEU A 127 11.29 13.00 7.69
CA LEU A 127 10.55 12.57 8.88
C LEU A 127 9.70 13.71 9.46
N ASN A 128 10.26 14.91 9.55
CA ASN A 128 9.57 16.08 10.11
C ASN A 128 8.55 16.70 9.15
N SER A 129 8.50 16.23 7.89
CA SER A 129 7.51 16.67 6.91
C SER A 129 6.25 15.81 6.92
N VAL A 130 6.23 14.67 7.63
CA VAL A 130 5.17 13.67 7.62
C VAL A 130 4.25 13.83 8.83
N PHE A 131 2.97 14.02 8.58
CA PHE A 131 1.92 14.17 9.60
C PHE A 131 0.77 13.21 9.33
N VAL A 132 0.08 12.81 10.40
CA VAL A 132 -1.21 12.12 10.34
C VAL A 132 -2.27 13.07 10.91
N VAL A 133 -3.33 13.32 10.15
CA VAL A 133 -4.47 14.16 10.55
C VAL A 133 -5.72 13.29 10.52
N GLY A 134 -6.25 12.96 11.70
CA GLY A 134 -7.20 11.85 11.83
C GLY A 134 -6.54 10.55 11.38
N ASP A 135 -7.02 9.95 10.29
CA ASP A 135 -6.45 8.73 9.70
C ASP A 135 -5.73 8.99 8.37
N GLN A 136 -5.60 10.25 7.95
CA GLN A 136 -5.02 10.59 6.65
C GLN A 136 -3.59 11.10 6.78
N LEU A 137 -2.77 10.69 5.83
CA LEU A 137 -1.38 11.10 5.71
C LEU A 137 -1.29 12.45 5.01
N VAL A 138 -0.52 13.38 5.59
CA VAL A 138 -0.31 14.73 5.05
C VAL A 138 1.18 15.04 5.03
N ILE A 139 1.67 15.56 3.90
CA ILE A 139 3.04 15.99 3.72
C ILE A 139 3.11 17.51 3.72
N ALA A 140 3.90 18.06 4.61
CA ALA A 140 4.33 19.46 4.62
C ALA A 140 5.71 19.60 3.98
N GLN A 141 6.19 20.83 3.82
CA GLN A 141 7.52 21.18 3.30
C GLN A 141 7.85 20.57 1.93
N TRP A 142 6.83 20.13 1.19
CA TRP A 142 7.00 19.59 -0.15
C TRP A 142 7.50 20.66 -1.14
N GLY A 143 8.24 20.23 -2.15
CA GLY A 143 8.84 21.15 -3.13
C GLY A 143 10.03 21.94 -2.59
N CYS A 144 10.49 21.64 -1.38
CA CYS A 144 11.61 22.28 -0.72
C CYS A 144 12.84 21.37 -0.63
N MET A 145 14.02 21.98 -0.54
CA MET A 145 15.30 21.31 -0.36
C MET A 145 16.13 22.08 0.66
N PRO A 146 17.13 21.49 1.33
CA PRO A 146 18.06 22.24 2.17
C PRO A 146 18.80 23.29 1.35
N TYR A 147 19.03 24.47 1.92
CA TYR A 147 19.73 25.55 1.23
C TYR A 147 21.16 25.16 0.82
N GLY A 148 21.51 25.43 -0.43
CA GLY A 148 22.82 25.16 -0.99
C GLY A 148 23.18 23.71 -1.20
N ASP A 149 22.27 22.80 -0.93
CA ASP A 149 22.44 21.38 -1.22
C ASP A 149 22.27 21.12 -2.73
N LYS A 150 23.32 20.67 -3.38
CA LYS A 150 23.38 20.38 -4.82
C LYS A 150 23.00 18.93 -5.15
N SER A 151 22.65 18.13 -4.16
CA SER A 151 22.18 16.77 -4.38
C SER A 151 20.93 16.77 -5.28
N THR A 152 20.86 15.82 -6.18
CA THR A 152 19.68 15.64 -7.05
C THR A 152 18.62 14.73 -6.42
N ASP A 153 18.97 14.03 -5.33
CA ASP A 153 18.12 13.05 -4.69
C ASP A 153 17.46 13.60 -3.42
N PHE A 154 16.41 14.39 -3.62
CA PHE A 154 15.51 14.88 -2.55
C PHE A 154 14.16 14.17 -2.57
N ASP A 155 14.10 13.01 -3.21
CA ASP A 155 12.88 12.24 -3.30
C ASP A 155 12.42 11.80 -1.90
N LEU A 156 11.20 12.21 -1.55
CA LEU A 156 10.59 11.98 -0.24
C LEU A 156 10.61 10.51 0.17
N ASP A 157 10.21 9.62 -0.74
CA ASP A 157 10.10 8.17 -0.48
C ASP A 157 11.49 7.56 -0.20
N THR A 158 12.47 7.88 -1.03
CA THR A 158 13.86 7.44 -0.87
C THR A 158 14.45 7.96 0.42
N ARG A 159 14.34 9.26 0.71
CA ARG A 159 14.87 9.87 1.92
C ARG A 159 14.17 9.39 3.18
N PHE A 160 12.86 9.18 3.11
CA PHE A 160 12.11 8.62 4.21
C PHE A 160 12.58 7.19 4.54
N ALA A 161 12.75 6.35 3.53
CA ALA A 161 13.26 4.98 3.70
C ALA A 161 14.70 4.93 4.23
N GLN A 162 15.53 5.93 3.91
CA GLN A 162 16.89 6.07 4.45
C GLN A 162 16.87 6.53 5.91
N ALA A 163 16.01 7.51 6.24
CA ALA A 163 15.93 8.11 7.56
C ALA A 163 15.23 7.22 8.59
N TRP A 164 14.26 6.42 8.12
CA TRP A 164 13.51 5.52 8.99
C TRP A 164 13.55 4.09 8.46
N ARG A 165 14.19 3.21 9.22
CA ARG A 165 14.18 1.77 9.00
C ARG A 165 13.49 1.10 10.18
N PRO A 166 12.40 0.36 9.97
CA PRO A 166 11.81 -0.42 11.04
C PRO A 166 12.85 -1.40 11.57
N ALA A 167 12.99 -1.48 12.90
CA ALA A 167 13.87 -2.47 13.50
C ALA A 167 13.44 -3.87 13.02
N GLU A 168 14.36 -4.64 12.45
CA GLU A 168 14.09 -5.97 11.84
C GLU A 168 13.30 -6.92 12.76
N LYS A 169 13.40 -6.74 14.08
CA LYS A 169 12.64 -7.52 15.08
C LYS A 169 11.12 -7.40 14.95
N ILE A 170 10.59 -6.27 14.48
CA ILE A 170 9.13 -6.08 14.39
C ILE A 170 8.58 -6.82 13.15
N VAL A 171 9.34 -6.84 12.07
CA VAL A 171 8.97 -7.55 10.84
C VAL A 171 9.04 -9.06 11.05
N ALA A 172 10.07 -9.56 11.77
CA ALA A 172 10.20 -10.97 12.10
C ALA A 172 9.04 -11.48 12.99
N THR A 173 8.54 -10.66 13.93
CA THR A 173 7.44 -11.04 14.81
C THR A 173 6.11 -11.14 14.07
N HIS A 174 5.86 -10.26 13.10
CA HIS A 174 4.66 -10.35 12.26
C HIS A 174 4.72 -11.52 11.28
N LYS A 175 5.89 -11.79 10.69
CA LYS A 175 6.07 -12.94 9.80
C LYS A 175 5.96 -14.27 10.55
N ALA A 176 6.55 -14.36 11.75
CA ALA A 176 6.43 -15.54 12.62
C ALA A 176 4.99 -15.78 13.09
N LYS A 177 4.20 -14.73 13.32
CA LYS A 177 2.79 -14.85 13.73
C LYS A 177 1.87 -15.23 12.55
N SER A 178 2.15 -14.75 11.32
CA SER A 178 1.44 -15.20 10.11
C SER A 178 1.78 -16.65 9.78
N ASP A 179 3.04 -17.05 9.84
CA ASP A 179 3.48 -18.41 9.56
C ASP A 179 2.95 -19.43 10.60
N LEU A 180 2.77 -19.03 11.87
CA LEU A 180 2.14 -19.86 12.91
C LEU A 180 0.62 -19.98 12.70
N SER A 181 -0.06 -18.94 12.21
CA SER A 181 -1.49 -18.97 11.90
C SER A 181 -1.78 -19.84 10.67
N GLU A 182 -0.94 -19.79 9.66
CA GLU A 182 -1.08 -20.57 8.43
C GLU A 182 -0.77 -22.06 8.68
N LYS A 183 0.20 -22.37 9.55
CA LYS A 183 0.53 -23.76 9.92
C LYS A 183 -0.54 -24.41 10.79
N GLN A 184 -1.28 -23.67 11.61
CA GLN A 184 -2.38 -24.22 12.40
C GLN A 184 -3.66 -24.46 11.57
N SER A 185 -3.89 -23.71 10.52
CA SER A 185 -5.06 -23.90 9.64
C SER A 185 -4.93 -25.14 8.73
N GLY A 186 -3.72 -25.49 8.30
CA GLY A 186 -3.49 -26.65 7.43
C GLY A 186 -3.47 -28.00 8.16
N ALA A 187 -3.12 -28.04 9.44
CA ALA A 187 -2.96 -29.29 10.17
C ALA A 187 -4.29 -29.92 10.64
N ALA A 188 -5.37 -29.15 10.71
CA ALA A 188 -6.67 -29.64 11.18
C ALA A 188 -7.50 -30.36 10.11
N VAL A 189 -7.20 -30.16 8.83
CA VAL A 189 -7.97 -30.76 7.73
C VAL A 189 -7.46 -32.15 7.33
N LEU A 190 -6.16 -32.39 7.53
CA LEU A 190 -5.52 -33.65 7.13
C LEU A 190 -6.10 -34.90 7.82
N PRO A 191 -6.34 -34.93 9.16
CA PRO A 191 -6.93 -36.11 9.80
C PRO A 191 -8.37 -36.39 9.36
N TRP A 192 -9.14 -35.37 9.03
CA TRP A 192 -10.51 -35.53 8.52
C TRP A 192 -10.55 -36.10 7.12
N LEU A 193 -9.61 -35.73 6.24
CA LEU A 193 -9.47 -36.29 4.89
C LEU A 193 -9.08 -37.77 4.94
N ILE A 194 -8.16 -38.17 5.83
CA ILE A 194 -7.77 -39.56 6.02
C ILE A 194 -8.94 -40.39 6.51
N LEU A 195 -9.72 -39.89 7.48
CA LEU A 195 -10.94 -40.57 7.97
C LEU A 195 -12.00 -40.73 6.89
N LEU A 196 -12.19 -39.74 6.04
CA LEU A 196 -13.16 -39.77 4.95
C LEU A 196 -12.74 -40.78 3.87
N VAL A 197 -11.47 -40.89 3.52
CA VAL A 197 -10.96 -41.88 2.57
C VAL A 197 -11.07 -43.27 3.14
N LEU A 198 -10.76 -43.52 4.42
CA LEU A 198 -10.94 -44.81 5.08
C LEU A 198 -12.42 -45.22 5.13
N PHE A 199 -13.33 -44.31 5.38
CA PHE A 199 -14.77 -44.56 5.38
C PHE A 199 -15.30 -44.95 4.00
N LEU A 200 -14.83 -44.27 2.94
CA LEU A 200 -15.16 -44.60 1.55
C LEU A 200 -14.63 -45.99 1.13
N LEU A 201 -13.44 -46.36 1.56
CA LEU A 201 -12.88 -47.70 1.29
C LEU A 201 -13.63 -48.80 2.03
N LEU A 202 -14.09 -48.55 3.25
CA LEU A 202 -14.96 -49.48 4.01
C LEU A 202 -16.31 -49.66 3.32
N LEU A 203 -16.95 -48.61 2.83
CA LEU A 203 -18.19 -48.69 2.07
C LEU A 203 -18.00 -49.47 0.77
N ALA A 204 -16.92 -49.21 0.01
CA ALA A 204 -16.60 -49.95 -1.22
C ALA A 204 -16.35 -51.45 -0.93
N GLY A 205 -15.73 -51.78 0.20
CA GLY A 205 -15.53 -53.18 0.62
C GLY A 205 -16.84 -53.91 0.97
N LEU A 206 -17.78 -53.23 1.60
CA LEU A 206 -19.09 -53.77 1.93
C LEU A 206 -19.96 -54.02 0.70
N THR A 207 -19.95 -53.10 -0.28
CA THR A 207 -20.71 -53.29 -1.53
C THR A 207 -20.10 -54.39 -2.39
N ASN A 208 -18.79 -54.54 -2.43
CA ASN A 208 -18.14 -55.61 -3.18
C ASN A 208 -18.41 -57.01 -2.58
N ARG A 209 -18.61 -57.09 -1.26
CA ARG A 209 -18.97 -58.37 -0.59
C ARG A 209 -20.40 -58.85 -0.93
N GLN A 210 -21.33 -57.95 -1.21
CA GLN A 210 -22.68 -58.29 -1.65
C GLN A 210 -22.71 -58.79 -3.11
N TRP A 211 -21.82 -58.28 -3.96
CA TRP A 211 -21.72 -58.70 -5.37
C TRP A 211 -21.16 -60.13 -5.52
N ILE A 212 -20.23 -60.56 -4.68
CA ILE A 212 -19.66 -61.93 -4.71
C ILE A 212 -20.69 -62.94 -4.28
N GLY A 213 -21.60 -62.62 -3.37
CA GLY A 213 -22.72 -63.50 -2.97
C GLY A 213 -23.75 -63.73 -4.07
N PHE A 214 -23.97 -62.74 -4.95
CA PHE A 214 -24.97 -62.83 -6.03
C PHE A 214 -24.48 -63.66 -7.22
N VAL A 215 -23.17 -63.70 -7.50
CA VAL A 215 -22.59 -64.46 -8.62
C VAL A 215 -22.55 -65.96 -8.29
N THR A 216 -22.33 -66.33 -7.02
CA THR A 216 -22.30 -67.79 -6.64
C THR A 216 -23.66 -68.43 -6.62
N THR A 217 -24.73 -67.72 -6.37
CA THR A 217 -26.11 -68.27 -6.40
C THR A 217 -26.66 -68.46 -7.81
N SER A 218 -26.23 -67.70 -8.80
CA SER A 218 -26.68 -67.81 -10.19
C SER A 218 -26.04 -68.98 -10.95
N VAL A 219 -24.83 -69.37 -10.59
CA VAL A 219 -24.10 -70.47 -11.25
C VAL A 219 -24.68 -71.87 -10.79
N SER A 220 -25.05 -71.99 -9.54
CA SER A 220 -25.66 -73.28 -9.02
C SER A 220 -27.05 -73.60 -9.60
N ALA A 221 -27.85 -72.56 -9.91
CA ALA A 221 -29.16 -72.72 -10.48
C ALA A 221 -29.13 -73.14 -11.97
N GLN A 222 -28.12 -72.81 -12.69
CA GLN A 222 -27.96 -73.20 -14.10
C GLN A 222 -27.44 -74.63 -14.28
N GLU A 223 -26.66 -75.13 -13.34
CA GLU A 223 -26.19 -76.53 -13.36
C GLU A 223 -27.24 -77.54 -13.01
N GLU A 224 -28.17 -77.21 -12.13
CA GLU A 224 -29.28 -78.07 -11.71
C GLU A 224 -30.36 -78.24 -12.81
N THR A 225 -30.53 -77.21 -13.65
CA THR A 225 -31.46 -77.29 -14.79
C THR A 225 -30.90 -78.11 -15.95
N ALA A 226 -29.55 -78.15 -16.12
CA ALA A 226 -28.93 -78.95 -17.16
C ALA A 226 -28.88 -80.46 -16.85
N LEU A 227 -28.91 -80.84 -15.57
CA LEU A 227 -28.96 -82.26 -15.14
C LEU A 227 -30.34 -82.90 -15.22
N ARG A 228 -31.42 -82.11 -15.25
CA ARG A 228 -32.83 -82.63 -15.39
C ARG A 228 -33.29 -82.81 -16.84
N ALA A 229 -32.51 -82.42 -17.81
CA ALA A 229 -32.80 -82.50 -19.25
C ALA A 229 -32.10 -83.67 -19.97
N ARG A 230 -31.50 -84.60 -19.22
CA ARG A 230 -30.95 -85.88 -19.70
C ARG A 230 -31.73 -86.99 -19.00
#